data_ba2be10735aea3c26a4c9d524dcbeb72
#
_entry.id   ba2be10735aea3c26a4c9d524dcbeb72
#
_cell.length_a   1.000
_cell.length_b   1.000
_cell.length_c   1.000
_cell.angle_alpha   90.00
_cell.angle_beta   90.00
_cell.angle_gamma   90.00
#
_symmetry.space_group_name_H-M   'P 1'
#
loop_
_entity.id
_entity.type
_entity.pdbx_description
1 polymer ?
#
loop_
_entity_poly.entity_id
_entity_poly.type
_entity_poly.pdbx_seq_one_letter_code
_entity_poly.pdbx_strand_id
1 'polypeptide(L)'
;TPQWKWVNMEESDWSKLVLPSEIKDSLDLNIVNFIKNLDLYEEHGLPTSRGVLLVGPPGTGKTLTMEVILNEFPNITRIYAPAETLSQPGAINECYQLARRLSPTIVIIEDIDTLGQAEGHQDRSIYVSQLLSSLNSVESNNGVITLGSTNYPQALDIALRDRPGRFDSRIEFPMPNAIGREKILLKYAEPFNVKGIRWEKWAKKTDNYSGAWLRELVTTAFSLAV
;
A
#
# COMPACT_ATOMS: atom_id res chain seq x y z
N THR A 1 11.25 20.38 -11.24
CA THR A 1 9.80 20.12 -11.13
C THR A 1 9.55 18.68 -11.51
N PRO A 2 8.85 17.89 -10.66
CA PRO A 2 8.46 16.54 -11.01
C PRO A 2 7.64 16.54 -12.32
N GLN A 3 7.97 15.61 -13.21
CA GLN A 3 7.20 15.42 -14.44
C GLN A 3 6.07 14.44 -14.17
N TRP A 4 4.83 14.92 -14.16
CA TRP A 4 3.64 14.08 -14.08
C TRP A 4 3.37 13.41 -15.42
N LYS A 5 3.08 12.11 -15.40
CA LYS A 5 2.70 11.33 -16.58
C LYS A 5 1.49 10.45 -16.29
N TRP A 6 0.70 10.20 -17.31
CA TRP A 6 -0.39 9.23 -17.22
C TRP A 6 0.19 7.82 -17.23
N VAL A 7 -0.32 6.98 -16.34
CA VAL A 7 0.04 5.57 -16.23
C VAL A 7 -1.21 4.73 -16.34
N ASN A 8 -1.21 3.77 -17.24
CA ASN A 8 -2.26 2.76 -17.29
C ASN A 8 -2.01 1.76 -16.17
N MET A 9 -3.01 1.54 -15.33
CA MET A 9 -2.95 0.51 -14.30
C MET A 9 -3.56 -0.78 -14.84
N GLU A 10 -2.95 -1.91 -14.48
CA GLU A 10 -3.55 -3.22 -14.73
C GLU A 10 -4.81 -3.39 -13.88
N GLU A 11 -5.81 -4.08 -14.44
CA GLU A 11 -7.01 -4.44 -13.69
C GLU A 11 -6.64 -5.42 -12.58
N SER A 12 -6.94 -5.02 -11.36
CA SER A 12 -6.74 -5.81 -10.14
C SER A 12 -8.00 -5.77 -9.30
N ASP A 13 -8.37 -6.89 -8.73
CA ASP A 13 -9.53 -7.01 -7.85
C ASP A 13 -9.17 -7.84 -6.59
N TRP A 14 -10.09 -7.85 -5.63
CA TRP A 14 -9.91 -8.55 -4.35
C TRP A 14 -9.69 -10.05 -4.50
N SER A 15 -10.08 -10.65 -5.63
CA SER A 15 -9.84 -12.07 -5.89
C SER A 15 -8.35 -12.39 -6.05
N LYS A 16 -7.53 -11.42 -6.47
CA LYS A 16 -6.08 -11.56 -6.59
C LYS A 16 -5.37 -11.63 -5.23
N LEU A 17 -6.03 -11.19 -4.15
CA LEU A 17 -5.45 -11.09 -2.81
C LEU A 17 -5.85 -12.26 -1.91
N VAL A 18 -4.85 -12.83 -1.23
CA VAL A 18 -5.06 -13.80 -0.16
C VAL A 18 -4.59 -13.15 1.14
N LEU A 19 -5.52 -12.59 1.89
CA LEU A 19 -5.26 -11.92 3.16
C LEU A 19 -6.09 -12.56 4.27
N PRO A 20 -5.62 -12.51 5.53
CA PRO A 20 -6.45 -12.79 6.71
C PRO A 20 -7.70 -11.91 6.74
N SER A 21 -8.80 -12.41 7.32
CA SER A 21 -10.06 -11.66 7.46
C SER A 21 -9.86 -10.34 8.20
N GLU A 22 -9.10 -10.37 9.28
CA GLU A 22 -8.84 -9.22 10.14
C GLU A 22 -8.16 -8.06 9.37
N ILE A 23 -7.30 -8.39 8.42
CA ILE A 23 -6.66 -7.39 7.55
C ILE A 23 -7.70 -6.83 6.56
N LYS A 24 -8.53 -7.69 5.95
CA LYS A 24 -9.60 -7.25 5.06
C LYS A 24 -10.58 -6.34 5.76
N ASP A 25 -11.03 -6.72 6.95
CA ASP A 25 -11.94 -5.92 7.78
C ASP A 25 -11.33 -4.56 8.13
N SER A 26 -10.02 -4.52 8.42
CA SER A 26 -9.29 -3.28 8.68
C SER A 26 -9.17 -2.40 7.44
N LEU A 27 -8.94 -2.97 6.27
CA LEU A 27 -8.89 -2.25 4.99
C LEU A 27 -10.27 -1.68 4.65
N ASP A 28 -11.32 -2.50 4.79
CA ASP A 28 -12.70 -2.07 4.56
C ASP A 28 -13.09 -0.91 5.47
N LEU A 29 -12.81 -1.02 6.77
CA LEU A 29 -13.16 0.02 7.73
C LEU A 29 -12.40 1.32 7.49
N ASN A 30 -11.08 1.23 7.31
CA ASN A 30 -10.22 2.42 7.31
C ASN A 30 -10.08 3.08 5.94
N ILE A 31 -10.36 2.36 4.85
CA ILE A 31 -10.16 2.85 3.49
C ILE A 31 -11.46 2.79 2.69
N VAL A 32 -11.98 1.58 2.43
CA VAL A 32 -13.08 1.39 1.48
C VAL A 32 -14.34 2.09 1.96
N ASN A 33 -14.78 1.82 3.20
CA ASN A 33 -15.96 2.46 3.78
C ASN A 33 -15.77 3.95 4.00
N PHE A 34 -14.56 4.38 4.35
CA PHE A 34 -14.25 5.80 4.49
C PHE A 34 -14.44 6.53 3.16
N ILE A 35 -13.87 6.01 2.08
CA ILE A 35 -13.98 6.62 0.75
C ILE A 35 -15.44 6.62 0.26
N LYS A 36 -16.18 5.52 0.47
CA LYS A 36 -17.59 5.41 0.07
C LYS A 36 -18.51 6.39 0.80
N ASN A 37 -18.10 6.89 1.95
CA ASN A 37 -18.91 7.78 2.80
C ASN A 37 -18.31 9.19 2.93
N LEU A 38 -17.44 9.63 2.05
CA LEU A 38 -16.82 10.97 2.11
C LEU A 38 -17.87 12.09 2.22
N ASP A 39 -18.92 12.02 1.41
CA ASP A 39 -20.01 13.02 1.44
C ASP A 39 -20.68 13.08 2.81
N LEU A 40 -20.91 11.93 3.45
CA LEU A 40 -21.49 11.86 4.79
C LEU A 40 -20.57 12.48 5.85
N TYR A 41 -19.24 12.28 5.71
CA TYR A 41 -18.25 12.92 6.59
C TYR A 41 -18.30 14.44 6.44
N GLU A 42 -18.38 14.93 5.20
CA GLU A 42 -18.45 16.36 4.89
C GLU A 42 -19.75 17.00 5.45
N GLU A 43 -20.91 16.36 5.23
CA GLU A 43 -22.20 16.81 5.74
C GLU A 43 -22.21 16.96 7.26
N HIS A 44 -21.46 16.11 7.97
CA HIS A 44 -21.37 16.15 9.45
C HIS A 44 -20.19 17.00 9.96
N GLY A 45 -19.48 17.71 9.08
CA GLY A 45 -18.33 18.54 9.45
C GLY A 45 -17.14 17.74 9.98
N LEU A 46 -17.04 16.44 9.63
CA LEU A 46 -15.94 15.57 10.00
C LEU A 46 -14.79 15.68 8.98
N PRO A 47 -13.54 15.40 9.39
CA PRO A 47 -12.41 15.40 8.47
C PRO A 47 -12.61 14.40 7.33
N THR A 48 -12.42 14.86 6.09
CA THR A 48 -12.48 14.01 4.87
C THR A 48 -11.09 13.65 4.36
N SER A 49 -10.04 13.93 5.13
CA SER A 49 -8.68 13.45 4.88
C SER A 49 -8.37 12.23 5.74
N ARG A 50 -7.58 11.31 5.20
CA ARG A 50 -7.14 10.14 5.93
C ARG A 50 -5.78 9.64 5.46
N GLY A 51 -4.90 9.30 6.40
CA GLY A 51 -3.65 8.62 6.15
C GLY A 51 -3.71 7.18 6.66
N VAL A 52 -3.41 6.20 5.80
CA VAL A 52 -3.31 4.78 6.19
C VAL A 52 -1.94 4.24 5.80
N LEU A 53 -1.25 3.63 6.75
CA LEU A 53 0.07 3.05 6.56
C LEU A 53 -0.01 1.52 6.56
N LEU A 54 0.36 0.90 5.44
CA LEU A 54 0.50 -0.55 5.30
C LEU A 54 1.93 -0.96 5.69
N VAL A 55 2.04 -1.82 6.68
CA VAL A 55 3.32 -2.15 7.31
C VAL A 55 3.56 -3.65 7.25
N GLY A 56 4.76 -4.08 6.90
CA GLY A 56 5.12 -5.49 6.98
C GLY A 56 6.25 -5.89 6.06
N PRO A 57 6.75 -7.12 6.16
CA PRO A 57 7.85 -7.62 5.34
C PRO A 57 7.57 -7.49 3.83
N PRO A 58 8.63 -7.47 3.00
CA PRO A 58 8.45 -7.44 1.55
C PRO A 58 7.72 -8.69 1.03
N GLY A 59 6.92 -8.51 -0.02
CA GLY A 59 6.18 -9.60 -0.67
C GLY A 59 4.97 -10.12 0.09
N THR A 60 4.45 -9.39 1.08
CA THR A 60 3.25 -9.76 1.85
C THR A 60 1.94 -9.25 1.25
N GLY A 61 1.98 -8.52 0.12
CA GLY A 61 0.80 -8.09 -0.63
C GLY A 61 0.41 -6.62 -0.46
N LYS A 62 1.24 -5.77 0.18
CA LYS A 62 0.95 -4.34 0.39
C LYS A 62 0.69 -3.59 -0.93
N THR A 63 1.62 -3.66 -1.88
CA THR A 63 1.48 -3.05 -3.22
C THR A 63 0.23 -3.54 -3.93
N LEU A 64 0.02 -4.86 -4.00
CA LEU A 64 -1.16 -5.43 -4.65
C LEU A 64 -2.46 -4.98 -3.98
N THR A 65 -2.47 -4.79 -2.65
CA THR A 65 -3.62 -4.24 -1.94
C THR A 65 -3.91 -2.79 -2.37
N MET A 66 -2.88 -1.96 -2.50
CA MET A 66 -3.05 -0.58 -2.96
C MET A 66 -3.56 -0.53 -4.41
N GLU A 67 -3.06 -1.39 -5.29
CA GLU A 67 -3.56 -1.52 -6.67
C GLU A 67 -5.04 -1.91 -6.71
N VAL A 68 -5.45 -2.90 -5.90
CA VAL A 68 -6.85 -3.34 -5.81
C VAL A 68 -7.75 -2.19 -5.32
N ILE A 69 -7.32 -1.46 -4.30
CA ILE A 69 -8.06 -0.30 -3.79
C ILE A 69 -8.21 0.78 -4.87
N LEU A 70 -7.15 1.09 -5.61
CA LEU A 70 -7.23 2.06 -6.70
C LEU A 70 -8.22 1.63 -7.80
N ASN A 71 -8.28 0.34 -8.11
CA ASN A 71 -9.21 -0.16 -9.12
C ASN A 71 -10.67 -0.17 -8.64
N GLU A 72 -10.90 -0.25 -7.33
CA GLU A 72 -12.27 -0.16 -6.76
C GLU A 72 -12.88 1.24 -6.91
N PHE A 73 -12.04 2.28 -7.02
CA PHE A 73 -12.47 3.68 -7.10
C PHE A 73 -12.07 4.36 -8.42
N PRO A 74 -12.58 3.92 -9.58
CA PRO A 74 -12.17 4.45 -10.88
C PRO A 74 -12.53 5.93 -11.11
N ASN A 75 -13.53 6.43 -10.39
CA ASN A 75 -14.02 7.81 -10.50
C ASN A 75 -13.29 8.81 -9.58
N ILE A 76 -12.35 8.34 -8.77
CA ILE A 76 -11.53 9.19 -7.89
C ILE A 76 -10.17 9.41 -8.55
N THR A 77 -9.64 10.61 -8.45
CA THR A 77 -8.29 10.90 -8.93
C THR A 77 -7.27 10.04 -8.18
N ARG A 78 -6.33 9.46 -8.91
CA ARG A 78 -5.32 8.54 -8.38
C ARG A 78 -3.94 9.10 -8.69
N ILE A 79 -3.14 9.34 -7.65
CA ILE A 79 -1.76 9.81 -7.77
C ILE A 79 -0.85 8.71 -7.22
N TYR A 80 -0.01 8.16 -8.08
CA TYR A 80 1.03 7.21 -7.68
C TYR A 80 2.37 7.95 -7.58
N ALA A 81 2.92 8.02 -6.39
CA ALA A 81 4.12 8.76 -6.06
C ALA A 81 5.12 7.87 -5.30
N PRO A 82 6.00 7.11 -6.00
CA PRO A 82 7.03 6.33 -5.35
C PRO A 82 7.93 7.23 -4.49
N ALA A 83 8.38 6.71 -3.34
CA ALA A 83 9.22 7.48 -2.41
C ALA A 83 10.50 8.03 -3.07
N GLU A 84 11.07 7.30 -4.03
CA GLU A 84 12.23 7.76 -4.81
C GLU A 84 11.92 9.07 -5.57
N THR A 85 10.76 9.16 -6.20
CA THR A 85 10.33 10.38 -6.90
C THR A 85 10.08 11.54 -5.92
N LEU A 86 9.55 11.24 -4.75
CA LEU A 86 9.29 12.23 -3.69
C LEU A 86 10.56 12.71 -2.98
N SER A 87 11.68 12.04 -3.17
CA SER A 87 12.99 12.43 -2.62
C SER A 87 13.62 13.64 -3.33
N GLN A 88 12.98 14.19 -4.36
CA GLN A 88 13.40 15.43 -4.99
C GLN A 88 12.91 16.65 -4.19
N PRO A 89 13.72 17.73 -4.14
CA PRO A 89 13.34 18.95 -3.44
C PRO A 89 11.99 19.51 -3.92
N GLY A 90 11.05 19.71 -2.99
CA GLY A 90 9.72 20.25 -3.28
C GLY A 90 8.69 19.23 -3.81
N ALA A 91 9.10 18.03 -4.22
CA ALA A 91 8.22 17.04 -4.84
C ALA A 91 7.04 16.64 -3.95
N ILE A 92 7.27 16.46 -2.65
CA ILE A 92 6.20 16.13 -1.69
C ILE A 92 5.15 17.23 -1.66
N ASN A 93 5.59 18.51 -1.57
CA ASN A 93 4.67 19.63 -1.52
C ASN A 93 3.87 19.75 -2.83
N GLU A 94 4.52 19.64 -3.98
CA GLU A 94 3.86 19.66 -5.30
C GLU A 94 2.85 18.52 -5.44
N CYS A 95 3.17 17.32 -4.96
CA CYS A 95 2.27 16.18 -4.95
C CYS A 95 0.99 16.49 -4.18
N TYR A 96 1.10 17.00 -2.94
CA TYR A 96 -0.07 17.34 -2.13
C TYR A 96 -0.83 18.56 -2.63
N GLN A 97 -0.16 19.55 -3.22
CA GLN A 97 -0.84 20.65 -3.91
C GLN A 97 -1.70 20.15 -5.08
N LEU A 98 -1.15 19.22 -5.88
CA LEU A 98 -1.89 18.60 -6.97
C LEU A 98 -3.06 17.77 -6.43
N ALA A 99 -2.84 16.95 -5.40
CA ALA A 99 -3.87 16.12 -4.78
C ALA A 99 -5.05 16.97 -4.28
N ARG A 100 -4.77 18.08 -3.60
CA ARG A 100 -5.83 19.01 -3.12
C ARG A 100 -6.63 19.63 -4.26
N ARG A 101 -5.97 20.00 -5.36
CA ARG A 101 -6.65 20.58 -6.53
C ARG A 101 -7.55 19.60 -7.27
N LEU A 102 -7.22 18.31 -7.19
CA LEU A 102 -7.93 17.24 -7.87
C LEU A 102 -8.81 16.41 -6.92
N SER A 103 -9.06 16.92 -5.72
CA SER A 103 -9.90 16.25 -4.70
C SER A 103 -11.31 15.92 -5.25
N PRO A 104 -11.89 14.73 -4.93
CA PRO A 104 -11.32 13.70 -4.08
C PRO A 104 -10.19 12.92 -4.77
N THR A 105 -9.11 12.68 -4.03
CA THR A 105 -7.87 12.09 -4.56
C THR A 105 -7.32 11.01 -3.62
N ILE A 106 -6.89 9.89 -4.20
CA ILE A 106 -6.10 8.87 -3.49
C ILE A 106 -4.64 9.05 -3.90
N VAL A 107 -3.77 9.32 -2.92
CA VAL A 107 -2.31 9.39 -3.09
C VAL A 107 -1.69 8.10 -2.58
N ILE A 108 -0.94 7.41 -3.43
CA ILE A 108 -0.17 6.23 -3.05
C ILE A 108 1.30 6.58 -2.96
N ILE A 109 1.92 6.24 -1.83
CA ILE A 109 3.35 6.39 -1.59
C ILE A 109 3.91 5.04 -1.18
N GLU A 110 4.63 4.39 -2.10
CA GLU A 110 5.28 3.12 -1.82
C GLU A 110 6.65 3.31 -1.20
N ASP A 111 7.02 2.34 -0.34
CA ASP A 111 8.33 2.22 0.28
C ASP A 111 8.82 3.53 0.93
N ILE A 112 7.97 4.13 1.76
CA ILE A 112 8.27 5.38 2.49
C ILE A 112 9.61 5.29 3.23
N ASP A 113 10.04 4.09 3.60
CA ASP A 113 11.35 3.85 4.20
C ASP A 113 12.53 4.11 3.26
N THR A 114 12.31 4.28 1.96
CA THR A 114 13.36 4.66 0.99
C THR A 114 13.45 6.16 0.73
N LEU A 115 12.55 6.98 1.30
CA LEU A 115 12.61 8.44 1.19
C LEU A 115 13.99 8.97 1.58
N GLY A 116 14.61 9.75 0.68
CA GLY A 116 15.89 10.37 0.92
C GLY A 116 17.12 9.46 0.75
N GLN A 117 16.94 8.18 0.36
CA GLN A 117 18.08 7.27 0.14
C GLN A 117 18.76 7.47 -1.21
N ALA A 118 18.03 7.91 -2.24
CA ALA A 118 18.49 7.94 -3.63
C ALA A 118 19.62 8.96 -3.91
N GLU A 119 19.79 9.98 -3.09
CA GLU A 119 20.75 11.07 -3.34
C GLU A 119 21.94 11.09 -2.37
N GLY A 120 22.17 10.03 -1.62
CA GLY A 120 23.27 9.99 -0.64
C GLY A 120 23.13 11.04 0.48
N HIS A 121 21.97 11.62 0.63
CA HIS A 121 21.69 12.59 1.69
C HIS A 121 21.60 11.88 3.04
N GLN A 122 22.45 12.31 3.96
CA GLN A 122 22.45 11.82 5.35
C GLN A 122 21.17 12.18 6.13
N ASP A 123 20.25 12.96 5.54
CA ASP A 123 19.07 13.49 6.21
C ASP A 123 17.73 12.95 5.67
N ARG A 124 17.58 11.62 5.66
CA ARG A 124 16.30 10.95 5.50
C ARG A 124 15.18 11.55 6.36
N SER A 125 15.54 12.02 7.56
CA SER A 125 14.62 12.64 8.50
C SER A 125 13.90 13.86 7.93
N ILE A 126 14.53 14.60 7.01
CA ILE A 126 13.94 15.79 6.37
C ILE A 126 12.77 15.41 5.49
N TYR A 127 12.93 14.45 4.58
CA TYR A 127 11.85 14.02 3.64
C TYR A 127 10.69 13.36 4.38
N VAL A 128 10.97 12.50 5.34
CA VAL A 128 9.94 11.91 6.20
C VAL A 128 9.20 13.01 6.97
N SER A 129 9.91 13.98 7.53
CA SER A 129 9.31 15.12 8.23
C SER A 129 8.46 16.00 7.30
N GLN A 130 8.90 16.24 6.07
CA GLN A 130 8.14 16.97 5.05
C GLN A 130 6.87 16.22 4.66
N LEU A 131 6.94 14.90 4.41
CA LEU A 131 5.76 14.07 4.15
C LEU A 131 4.77 14.16 5.31
N LEU A 132 5.24 13.95 6.51
CA LEU A 132 4.41 14.00 7.71
C LEU A 132 3.82 15.40 7.97
N SER A 133 4.52 16.46 7.58
CA SER A 133 4.01 17.83 7.64
C SER A 133 2.95 18.09 6.57
N SER A 134 3.12 17.50 5.38
CA SER A 134 2.14 17.62 4.29
C SER A 134 0.85 16.86 4.58
N LEU A 135 0.90 15.75 5.31
CA LEU A 135 -0.28 15.02 5.79
C LEU A 135 -1.12 15.88 6.75
N ASN A 136 -0.46 16.69 7.58
CA ASN A 136 -1.10 17.56 8.58
C ASN A 136 -0.96 19.05 8.22
N SER A 137 -0.97 19.37 6.94
CA SER A 137 -0.83 20.75 6.49
C SER A 137 -1.87 21.67 7.09
N VAL A 138 -1.47 22.94 7.35
CA VAL A 138 -2.39 24.04 7.68
C VAL A 138 -3.42 24.25 6.56
N GLU A 139 -3.03 23.96 5.32
CA GLU A 139 -3.97 23.84 4.21
C GLU A 139 -4.74 22.53 4.36
N SER A 140 -6.06 22.62 4.38
CA SER A 140 -6.93 21.46 4.51
C SER A 140 -6.66 20.40 3.42
N ASN A 141 -6.39 19.18 3.84
CA ASN A 141 -6.31 18.02 2.94
C ASN A 141 -7.68 17.36 2.70
N ASN A 142 -8.76 18.13 2.77
CA ASN A 142 -10.11 17.60 2.58
C ASN A 142 -10.22 16.83 1.26
N GLY A 143 -10.76 15.61 1.35
CA GLY A 143 -10.89 14.69 0.22
C GLY A 143 -9.58 14.08 -0.27
N VAL A 144 -8.47 14.25 0.47
CA VAL A 144 -7.19 13.59 0.14
C VAL A 144 -6.97 12.39 1.05
N ILE A 145 -6.95 11.21 0.46
CA ILE A 145 -6.65 9.96 1.14
C ILE A 145 -5.23 9.52 0.78
N THR A 146 -4.38 9.33 1.77
CA THR A 146 -3.00 8.88 1.55
C THR A 146 -2.84 7.44 1.99
N LEU A 147 -2.40 6.58 1.08
CA LEU A 147 -2.02 5.20 1.37
C LEU A 147 -0.50 5.09 1.27
N GLY A 148 0.13 4.82 2.38
CA GLY A 148 1.58 4.61 2.45
C GLY A 148 1.93 3.15 2.64
N SER A 149 3.10 2.70 2.16
CA SER A 149 3.66 1.40 2.54
C SER A 149 5.08 1.53 3.07
N THR A 150 5.45 0.61 3.96
CA THR A 150 6.82 0.46 4.45
C THR A 150 7.14 -0.99 4.77
N ASN A 151 8.38 -1.38 4.49
CA ASN A 151 8.94 -2.66 4.89
C ASN A 151 9.66 -2.57 6.26
N TYR A 152 10.01 -1.38 6.70
CA TYR A 152 10.79 -1.12 7.92
C TYR A 152 10.12 -0.07 8.82
N PRO A 153 9.05 -0.45 9.55
CA PRO A 153 8.29 0.48 10.38
C PRO A 153 9.15 1.19 11.44
N GLN A 154 10.17 0.50 11.96
CA GLN A 154 11.06 1.07 12.98
C GLN A 154 11.76 2.35 12.51
N ALA A 155 11.97 2.46 11.20
CA ALA A 155 12.58 3.63 10.60
C ALA A 155 11.66 4.86 10.59
N LEU A 156 10.35 4.63 10.67
CA LEU A 156 9.30 5.65 10.73
C LEU A 156 8.85 5.91 12.18
N ASP A 157 8.95 4.90 13.06
CA ASP A 157 8.43 4.96 14.43
C ASP A 157 8.97 6.14 15.22
N ILE A 158 10.25 6.53 15.01
CA ILE A 158 10.87 7.68 15.68
C ILE A 158 10.18 8.99 15.23
N ALA A 159 9.89 9.13 13.94
CA ALA A 159 9.25 10.33 13.39
C ALA A 159 7.73 10.38 13.66
N LEU A 160 7.11 9.20 13.86
CA LEU A 160 5.67 9.05 14.13
C LEU A 160 5.32 9.11 15.61
N ARG A 161 6.23 8.67 16.52
CA ARG A 161 6.00 8.62 17.98
C ARG A 161 5.63 9.96 18.59
N ASP A 162 6.27 11.04 18.11
CA ASP A 162 6.15 12.35 18.74
C ASP A 162 4.98 13.19 18.22
N ARG A 163 4.22 12.69 17.24
CA ARG A 163 3.16 13.48 16.59
C ARG A 163 1.99 12.62 16.10
N PRO A 164 1.00 12.33 16.94
CA PRO A 164 -0.23 11.64 16.53
C PRO A 164 -0.98 12.42 15.43
N GLY A 165 -1.70 11.72 14.54
CA GLY A 165 -2.54 12.31 13.49
C GLY A 165 -1.89 12.41 12.09
N ARG A 166 -0.76 11.76 11.85
CA ARG A 166 -0.09 11.80 10.54
C ARG A 166 -0.45 10.62 9.63
N PHE A 167 -0.47 9.42 10.22
CA PHE A 167 -1.20 8.28 9.67
C PHE A 167 -2.24 7.89 10.73
N ASP A 168 -3.52 8.00 10.36
CA ASP A 168 -4.64 7.75 11.27
C ASP A 168 -4.79 6.27 11.59
N SER A 169 -4.33 5.42 10.68
CA SER A 169 -4.40 3.98 10.82
C SER A 169 -3.13 3.30 10.32
N ARG A 170 -2.73 2.25 11.04
CA ARG A 170 -1.65 1.36 10.66
C ARG A 170 -2.20 -0.05 10.52
N ILE A 171 -2.01 -0.66 9.36
CA ILE A 171 -2.46 -2.01 9.06
C ILE A 171 -1.23 -2.90 8.84
N GLU A 172 -1.12 -3.95 9.66
CA GLU A 172 0.02 -4.85 9.61
C GLU A 172 -0.23 -6.01 8.65
N PHE A 173 0.73 -6.26 7.77
CA PHE A 173 0.78 -7.36 6.81
C PHE A 173 1.84 -8.36 7.25
N PRO A 174 1.49 -9.36 8.09
CA PRO A 174 2.45 -10.35 8.56
C PRO A 174 2.82 -11.33 7.43
N MET A 175 3.89 -12.09 7.66
CA MET A 175 4.17 -13.27 6.82
C MET A 175 2.98 -14.24 6.88
N PRO A 176 2.62 -14.87 5.75
CA PRO A 176 1.48 -15.78 5.72
C PRO A 176 1.73 -17.02 6.58
N ASN A 177 0.75 -17.37 7.39
CA ASN A 177 0.75 -18.64 8.13
C ASN A 177 0.55 -19.83 7.17
N ALA A 178 0.62 -21.06 7.65
CA ALA A 178 0.51 -22.25 6.83
C ALA A 178 -0.79 -22.30 5.99
N ILE A 179 -1.92 -21.88 6.56
CA ILE A 179 -3.20 -21.82 5.86
C ILE A 179 -3.17 -20.74 4.75
N GLY A 180 -2.60 -19.59 5.07
CA GLY A 180 -2.39 -18.51 4.09
C GLY A 180 -1.49 -18.95 2.95
N ARG A 181 -0.38 -19.62 3.24
CA ARG A 181 0.54 -20.16 2.22
C ARG A 181 -0.14 -21.18 1.31
N GLU A 182 -0.94 -22.07 1.88
CA GLU A 182 -1.72 -23.03 1.07
C GLU A 182 -2.67 -22.32 0.10
N LYS A 183 -3.43 -21.33 0.58
CA LYS A 183 -4.34 -20.53 -0.25
C LYS A 183 -3.58 -19.77 -1.34
N ILE A 184 -2.43 -19.21 -1.03
CA ILE A 184 -1.57 -18.49 -1.99
C ILE A 184 -1.06 -19.44 -3.06
N LEU A 185 -0.54 -20.62 -2.68
CA LEU A 185 -0.08 -21.64 -3.62
C LEU A 185 -1.20 -22.09 -4.56
N LEU A 186 -2.36 -22.40 -4.01
CA LEU A 186 -3.56 -22.75 -4.78
C LEU A 186 -3.92 -21.64 -5.78
N LYS A 187 -3.96 -20.41 -5.33
CA LYS A 187 -4.30 -19.25 -6.16
C LYS A 187 -3.36 -19.11 -7.37
N TYR A 188 -2.05 -19.18 -7.15
CA TYR A 188 -1.09 -19.04 -8.23
C TYR A 188 -1.00 -20.29 -9.12
N ALA A 189 -1.40 -21.46 -8.64
CA ALA A 189 -1.44 -22.69 -9.43
C ALA A 189 -2.73 -22.83 -10.28
N GLU A 190 -3.78 -22.08 -9.95
CA GLU A 190 -5.08 -22.15 -10.63
C GLU A 190 -5.01 -22.06 -12.16
N PRO A 191 -4.24 -21.12 -12.77
CA PRO A 191 -4.13 -21.01 -14.22
C PRO A 191 -3.52 -22.24 -14.90
N PHE A 192 -2.75 -23.05 -14.17
CA PHE A 192 -2.02 -24.21 -14.71
C PHE A 192 -2.81 -25.50 -14.62
N ASN A 193 -4.00 -25.49 -14.01
CA ASN A 193 -4.89 -26.67 -13.85
C ASN A 193 -4.17 -27.92 -13.32
N VAL A 194 -3.28 -27.75 -12.35
CA VAL A 194 -2.42 -28.79 -11.79
C VAL A 194 -3.25 -29.73 -10.91
N LYS A 195 -3.12 -31.05 -11.11
CA LYS A 195 -3.84 -32.09 -10.34
C LYS A 195 -2.88 -32.92 -9.50
N GLY A 196 -3.41 -33.51 -8.42
CA GLY A 196 -2.67 -34.49 -7.61
C GLY A 196 -1.64 -33.90 -6.64
N ILE A 197 -1.55 -32.57 -6.51
CA ILE A 197 -0.66 -31.92 -5.56
C ILE A 197 -1.34 -31.77 -4.20
N ARG A 198 -0.63 -32.18 -3.15
CA ARG A 198 -1.03 -31.93 -1.75
C ARG A 198 -0.50 -30.58 -1.28
N TRP A 199 -1.25 -29.52 -1.52
CA TRP A 199 -0.86 -28.13 -1.23
C TRP A 199 -0.54 -27.89 0.25
N GLU A 200 -1.27 -28.51 1.16
CA GLU A 200 -0.98 -28.45 2.60
C GLU A 200 0.46 -28.91 2.92
N LYS A 201 0.95 -29.97 2.25
CA LYS A 201 2.34 -30.43 2.44
C LYS A 201 3.35 -29.38 1.98
N TRP A 202 3.07 -28.71 0.87
CA TRP A 202 3.94 -27.65 0.36
C TRP A 202 3.88 -26.41 1.23
N ALA A 203 2.71 -26.04 1.72
CA ALA A 203 2.56 -24.96 2.68
C ALA A 203 3.39 -25.16 3.96
N LYS A 204 3.49 -26.41 4.44
CA LYS A 204 4.36 -26.77 5.57
C LYS A 204 5.85 -26.69 5.24
N LYS A 205 6.24 -26.99 4.00
CA LYS A 205 7.65 -26.95 3.54
C LYS A 205 8.15 -25.56 3.20
N THR A 206 7.26 -24.62 2.99
CA THR A 206 7.55 -23.24 2.62
C THR A 206 7.43 -22.30 3.82
N ASP A 207 7.84 -22.76 4.99
CA ASP A 207 7.82 -21.90 6.17
C ASP A 207 8.64 -20.63 5.94
N ASN A 208 8.12 -19.50 6.47
CA ASN A 208 8.69 -18.16 6.26
C ASN A 208 8.76 -17.66 4.79
N TYR A 209 8.05 -18.30 3.86
CA TYR A 209 7.92 -17.76 2.49
C TYR A 209 6.86 -16.67 2.47
N SER A 210 7.21 -15.53 1.85
CA SER A 210 6.24 -14.47 1.55
C SER A 210 5.34 -14.86 0.37
N GLY A 211 4.27 -14.10 0.13
CA GLY A 211 3.40 -14.29 -1.03
C GLY A 211 4.16 -14.21 -2.36
N ALA A 212 5.13 -13.31 -2.47
CA ALA A 212 5.97 -13.18 -3.65
C ALA A 212 6.85 -14.41 -3.89
N TRP A 213 7.47 -14.97 -2.84
CA TRP A 213 8.25 -16.20 -2.95
C TRP A 213 7.40 -17.42 -3.32
N LEU A 214 6.16 -17.50 -2.80
CA LEU A 214 5.25 -18.59 -3.15
C LEU A 214 4.78 -18.50 -4.61
N ARG A 215 4.53 -17.28 -5.10
CA ARG A 215 4.26 -17.04 -6.52
C ARG A 215 5.42 -17.51 -7.39
N GLU A 216 6.63 -17.09 -7.07
CA GLU A 216 7.84 -17.46 -7.82
C GLU A 216 8.07 -18.97 -7.81
N LEU A 217 7.84 -19.63 -6.67
CA LEU A 217 7.93 -21.09 -6.57
C LEU A 217 6.99 -21.80 -7.56
N VAL A 218 5.74 -21.37 -7.63
CA VAL A 218 4.75 -21.97 -8.55
C VAL A 218 5.12 -21.71 -10.01
N THR A 219 5.51 -20.47 -10.34
CA THR A 219 5.88 -20.08 -11.70
C THR A 219 7.12 -20.83 -12.17
N THR A 220 8.13 -20.93 -11.32
CA THR A 220 9.37 -21.68 -11.63
C THR A 220 9.09 -23.17 -11.79
N ALA A 221 8.28 -23.76 -10.88
CA ALA A 221 7.91 -25.17 -10.99
C ALA A 221 7.17 -25.49 -12.30
N PHE A 222 6.28 -24.60 -12.74
CA PHE A 222 5.60 -24.72 -14.02
C PHE A 222 6.59 -24.62 -15.19
N SER A 223 7.47 -23.62 -15.18
CA SER A 223 8.47 -23.42 -16.24
C SER A 223 9.45 -24.60 -16.40
N LEU A 224 9.69 -25.35 -15.33
CA LEU A 224 10.54 -26.56 -15.37
C LEU A 224 9.78 -27.80 -15.84
N ALA A 225 8.44 -27.77 -15.84
CA ALA A 225 7.60 -28.91 -16.21
C ALA A 225 7.16 -28.90 -17.70
N VAL A 226 7.37 -27.78 -18.38
CA VAL A 226 7.06 -27.55 -19.81
C VAL A 226 8.32 -27.68 -20.65
#